data_3b76a960c03d5ca313b24fc467366829
#
_entry.id   3b76a960c03d5ca313b24fc467366829
#
_cell.length_a   1.000
_cell.length_b   1.000
_cell.length_c   1.000
_cell.angle_alpha   90.00
_cell.angle_beta   90.00
_cell.angle_gamma   90.00
#
_symmetry.space_group_name_H-M   'P 1'
#
loop_
_entity.id
_entity.type
_entity.pdbx_description
1 polymer ?
#
loop_
_entity_poly.entity_id
_entity_poly.type
_entity_poly.pdbx_seq_one_letter_code
_entity_poly.pdbx_strand_id
1 'polypeptide(L)'
;MAAAFMTLLAPASRADDLGFSEVTKRGKYEETREDLKNAIVNRGYVVDYTGQFNKMLERTSEAVGSVTAAGAKSPYKDAEFMQFCAAKLTHEAISASPQNIANCPYVLYVYELGSEPGVIHVGYRKPVAGPSKGSREAVSKIEALLGEIIKEAAQ
;
A
#
# COMPACT_ATOMS: atom_id res chain seq x y z
N MET A 1 -10.96 -40.36 -42.34
CA MET A 1 -10.27 -40.17 -41.02
C MET A 1 -10.18 -38.70 -40.75
N ALA A 2 -11.02 -38.14 -39.84
CA ALA A 2 -11.02 -36.74 -39.46
C ALA A 2 -10.34 -36.63 -38.09
N ALA A 3 -9.19 -35.92 -38.05
CA ALA A 3 -8.48 -35.66 -36.80
C ALA A 3 -9.11 -34.42 -36.15
N ALA A 4 -9.74 -34.61 -34.99
CA ALA A 4 -10.22 -33.50 -34.15
C ALA A 4 -9.05 -32.87 -33.42
N PHE A 5 -8.76 -31.62 -33.73
CA PHE A 5 -7.81 -30.79 -32.96
C PHE A 5 -8.53 -30.30 -31.71
N MET A 6 -8.14 -30.85 -30.56
CA MET A 6 -8.62 -30.44 -29.24
C MET A 6 -7.71 -29.30 -28.77
N THR A 7 -8.16 -28.05 -28.94
CA THR A 7 -7.48 -26.84 -28.39
C THR A 7 -7.64 -26.85 -26.88
N LEU A 8 -6.56 -27.15 -26.16
CA LEU A 8 -6.46 -26.91 -24.72
C LEU A 8 -6.42 -25.40 -24.48
N LEU A 9 -7.52 -24.81 -23.99
CA LEU A 9 -7.47 -23.49 -23.36
C LEU A 9 -6.68 -23.62 -22.06
N ALA A 10 -5.49 -23.07 -22.03
CA ALA A 10 -4.76 -22.85 -20.79
C ALA A 10 -5.57 -21.91 -19.88
N PRO A 11 -5.73 -22.22 -18.57
CA PRO A 11 -6.36 -21.29 -17.65
C PRO A 11 -5.51 -20.02 -17.60
N ALA A 12 -6.15 -18.87 -17.84
CA ALA A 12 -5.53 -17.58 -17.60
C ALA A 12 -5.14 -17.54 -16.12
N SER A 13 -3.83 -17.49 -15.83
CA SER A 13 -3.33 -17.28 -14.48
C SER A 13 -3.88 -15.91 -14.04
N ARG A 14 -4.77 -15.91 -13.03
CA ARG A 14 -5.08 -14.71 -12.29
C ARG A 14 -3.76 -14.21 -11.74
N ALA A 15 -3.37 -13.00 -12.13
CA ALA A 15 -2.34 -12.28 -11.41
C ALA A 15 -2.81 -12.22 -9.95
N ASP A 16 -2.06 -12.83 -9.04
CA ASP A 16 -2.39 -12.84 -7.63
C ASP A 16 -2.50 -11.39 -7.18
N ASP A 17 -3.67 -11.01 -6.66
CA ASP A 17 -3.86 -9.69 -6.08
C ASP A 17 -3.09 -9.65 -4.76
N LEU A 18 -1.90 -9.09 -4.80
CA LEU A 18 -0.98 -9.05 -3.66
C LEU A 18 -1.47 -8.19 -2.50
N GLY A 19 -2.66 -7.56 -2.61
CA GLY A 19 -3.21 -6.70 -1.56
C GLY A 19 -2.49 -5.36 -1.39
N PHE A 20 -1.55 -5.05 -2.26
CA PHE A 20 -0.85 -3.75 -2.31
C PHE A 20 -0.56 -3.35 -3.75
N SER A 21 -0.23 -2.06 -3.93
CA SER A 21 0.30 -1.53 -5.18
C SER A 21 1.53 -0.70 -4.87
N GLU A 22 2.55 -0.80 -5.71
CA GLU A 22 3.86 -0.21 -5.45
C GLU A 22 4.49 0.30 -6.73
N VAL A 23 5.27 1.36 -6.60
CA VAL A 23 6.17 1.90 -7.62
C VAL A 23 7.55 2.10 -7.00
N THR A 24 8.58 2.14 -7.83
CA THR A 24 9.95 2.38 -7.39
C THR A 24 10.54 3.59 -8.07
N LYS A 25 11.44 4.32 -7.38
CA LYS A 25 12.30 5.35 -7.97
C LYS A 25 13.73 5.22 -7.47
N ARG A 26 14.68 5.73 -8.23
CA ARG A 26 16.05 5.93 -7.74
C ARG A 26 16.16 7.32 -7.11
N GLY A 27 16.75 7.37 -5.90
CA GLY A 27 16.88 8.64 -5.19
C GLY A 27 17.26 8.45 -3.73
N LYS A 28 16.95 9.46 -2.94
CA LYS A 28 17.17 9.44 -1.50
C LYS A 28 15.86 9.15 -0.77
N TYR A 29 15.95 8.31 0.24
CA TYR A 29 14.81 7.92 1.07
C TYR A 29 14.08 9.16 1.66
N GLU A 30 14.81 10.06 2.29
CA GLU A 30 14.22 11.23 2.97
C GLU A 30 13.48 12.16 2.00
N GLU A 31 14.02 12.35 0.79
CA GLU A 31 13.36 13.16 -0.25
C GLU A 31 12.05 12.51 -0.67
N THR A 32 12.07 11.23 -1.00
CA THR A 32 10.86 10.50 -1.45
C THR A 32 9.83 10.39 -0.33
N ARG A 33 10.25 10.22 0.91
CA ARG A 33 9.37 10.23 2.08
C ARG A 33 8.64 11.57 2.23
N GLU A 34 9.36 12.68 2.07
CA GLU A 34 8.75 14.00 2.13
C GLU A 34 7.86 14.28 0.91
N ASP A 35 8.26 13.83 -0.28
CA ASP A 35 7.42 13.91 -1.49
C ASP A 35 6.09 13.16 -1.29
N LEU A 36 6.12 11.96 -0.68
CA LEU A 36 4.92 11.20 -0.36
C LEU A 36 3.99 11.96 0.60
N LYS A 37 4.55 12.54 1.64
CA LYS A 37 3.80 13.36 2.59
C LYS A 37 3.19 14.59 1.91
N ASN A 38 3.98 15.29 1.09
CA ASN A 38 3.53 16.45 0.35
C ASN A 38 2.44 16.11 -0.66
N ALA A 39 2.53 14.97 -1.34
CA ALA A 39 1.50 14.50 -2.26
C ALA A 39 0.14 14.27 -1.56
N ILE A 40 0.14 13.88 -0.28
CA ILE A 40 -1.07 13.77 0.55
C ILE A 40 -1.57 15.18 0.95
N VAL A 41 -0.69 16.00 1.53
CA VAL A 41 -1.05 17.28 2.15
C VAL A 41 -1.47 18.32 1.10
N ASN A 42 -0.82 18.34 -0.07
CA ASN A 42 -1.16 19.26 -1.17
C ASN A 42 -2.56 19.00 -1.76
N ARG A 43 -3.13 17.82 -1.53
CA ARG A 43 -4.52 17.48 -1.86
C ARG A 43 -5.52 17.90 -0.77
N GLY A 44 -5.05 18.55 0.29
CA GLY A 44 -5.86 19.01 1.42
C GLY A 44 -6.16 17.92 2.46
N TYR A 45 -5.46 16.79 2.42
CA TYR A 45 -5.60 15.73 3.41
C TYR A 45 -4.63 15.91 4.58
N VAL A 46 -4.98 15.40 5.74
CA VAL A 46 -4.16 15.40 6.94
C VAL A 46 -3.55 14.02 7.12
N VAL A 47 -2.24 13.96 7.33
CA VAL A 47 -1.59 12.73 7.77
C VAL A 47 -1.87 12.55 9.26
N ASP A 48 -2.78 11.64 9.59
CA ASP A 48 -3.23 11.41 10.96
C ASP A 48 -2.19 10.65 11.81
N TYR A 49 -1.41 9.79 11.17
CA TYR A 49 -0.40 8.99 11.83
C TYR A 49 0.76 8.66 10.89
N THR A 50 1.97 8.70 11.45
CA THR A 50 3.20 8.24 10.80
C THR A 50 3.89 7.22 11.70
N GLY A 51 4.15 6.03 11.18
CA GLY A 51 4.79 4.94 11.90
C GLY A 51 6.16 4.61 11.32
N GLN A 52 7.20 4.71 12.14
CA GLN A 52 8.55 4.25 11.80
C GLN A 52 8.63 2.73 12.00
N PHE A 53 8.63 1.99 10.90
CA PHE A 53 8.47 0.54 10.93
C PHE A 53 9.60 -0.17 11.69
N ASN A 54 10.85 0.20 11.45
CA ASN A 54 12.00 -0.41 12.14
C ASN A 54 11.90 -0.22 13.66
N LYS A 55 11.55 0.98 14.13
CA LYS A 55 11.35 1.26 15.57
C LYS A 55 10.18 0.51 16.16
N MET A 56 9.14 0.24 15.38
CA MET A 56 8.02 -0.61 15.83
C MET A 56 8.47 -2.05 16.05
N LEU A 57 9.25 -2.59 15.13
CA LEU A 57 9.79 -3.94 15.26
C LEU A 57 10.73 -4.07 16.46
N GLU A 58 11.64 -3.11 16.67
CA GLU A 58 12.55 -3.06 17.81
C GLU A 58 11.78 -3.10 19.13
N ARG A 59 10.84 -2.19 19.34
CA ARG A 59 10.02 -2.14 20.54
C ARG A 59 9.24 -3.44 20.80
N THR A 60 8.73 -4.05 19.73
CA THR A 60 7.97 -5.30 19.84
C THR A 60 8.89 -6.46 20.22
N SER A 61 10.08 -6.55 19.63
CA SER A 61 11.05 -7.60 19.97
C SER A 61 11.58 -7.44 21.39
N GLU A 62 11.78 -6.24 21.90
CA GLU A 62 12.12 -5.98 23.30
C GLU A 62 11.01 -6.42 24.26
N ALA A 63 9.74 -6.11 23.93
CA ALA A 63 8.61 -6.41 24.80
C ALA A 63 8.28 -7.90 24.92
N VAL A 64 8.56 -8.70 23.88
CA VAL A 64 8.17 -10.13 23.83
C VAL A 64 9.37 -11.08 23.91
N GLY A 65 10.56 -10.57 24.22
CA GLY A 65 11.77 -11.40 24.35
C GLY A 65 12.06 -12.25 23.12
N SER A 66 12.49 -11.60 22.04
CA SER A 66 12.88 -12.22 20.78
C SER A 66 11.87 -13.21 20.17
N VAL A 67 10.78 -12.71 19.63
CA VAL A 67 9.91 -13.46 18.71
C VAL A 67 10.59 -13.68 17.36
N THR A 68 11.53 -12.83 17.01
CA THR A 68 12.39 -13.08 15.86
C THR A 68 13.45 -14.10 16.25
N ALA A 69 13.51 -15.20 15.51
CA ALA A 69 14.62 -16.14 15.60
C ALA A 69 15.92 -15.34 15.78
N ALA A 70 16.64 -15.62 16.86
CA ALA A 70 17.70 -14.80 17.43
C ALA A 70 18.52 -14.03 16.39
N GLY A 71 18.38 -12.71 16.37
CA GLY A 71 19.23 -11.83 15.57
C GLY A 71 18.80 -11.60 14.11
N ALA A 72 17.59 -11.95 13.67
CA ALA A 72 17.12 -11.58 12.34
C ALA A 72 17.03 -10.05 12.23
N LYS A 73 17.98 -9.46 11.49
CA LYS A 73 17.94 -8.04 11.19
C LYS A 73 16.80 -7.74 10.21
N SER A 74 16.14 -6.62 10.43
CA SER A 74 15.18 -6.08 9.44
C SER A 74 15.85 -5.98 8.07
N PRO A 75 15.18 -6.37 6.97
CA PRO A 75 15.72 -6.18 5.62
C PRO A 75 15.74 -4.70 5.22
N TYR A 76 14.99 -3.86 5.92
CA TYR A 76 14.86 -2.44 5.63
C TYR A 76 16.03 -1.65 6.22
N LYS A 77 16.64 -0.81 5.38
CA LYS A 77 17.52 0.26 5.85
C LYS A 77 16.67 1.34 6.53
N ASP A 78 15.64 1.80 5.81
CA ASP A 78 14.65 2.76 6.30
C ASP A 78 13.26 2.31 5.85
N ALA A 79 12.25 2.47 6.72
CA ALA A 79 10.86 2.14 6.39
C ALA A 79 9.87 2.93 7.25
N GLU A 80 8.90 3.54 6.61
CA GLU A 80 7.84 4.32 7.24
C GLU A 80 6.50 4.08 6.56
N PHE A 81 5.43 4.19 7.30
CA PHE A 81 4.09 4.25 6.75
C PHE A 81 3.33 5.46 7.27
N MET A 82 2.44 5.99 6.43
CA MET A 82 1.59 7.13 6.71
C MET A 82 0.13 6.73 6.60
N GLN A 83 -0.70 7.29 7.48
CA GLN A 83 -2.13 7.03 7.48
C GLN A 83 -2.90 8.34 7.32
N PHE A 84 -3.93 8.31 6.48
CA PHE A 84 -4.86 9.42 6.31
C PHE A 84 -6.24 8.92 5.86
N CYS A 85 -7.26 9.78 5.94
CA CYS A 85 -8.58 9.52 5.36
C CYS A 85 -9.00 10.68 4.43
N ALA A 86 -9.46 10.34 3.24
CA ALA A 86 -10.10 11.28 2.32
C ALA A 86 -11.59 11.37 2.66
N ALA A 87 -11.98 12.30 3.53
CA ALA A 87 -13.30 12.36 4.14
C ALA A 87 -14.47 12.18 3.16
N LYS A 88 -14.45 12.85 2.01
CA LYS A 88 -15.51 12.74 1.01
C LYS A 88 -15.60 11.33 0.42
N LEU A 89 -14.50 10.76 -0.04
CA LEU A 89 -14.47 9.41 -0.63
C LEU A 89 -14.78 8.34 0.41
N THR A 90 -14.29 8.52 1.64
CA THR A 90 -14.61 7.62 2.75
C THR A 90 -16.10 7.65 3.05
N HIS A 91 -16.73 8.84 3.09
CA HIS A 91 -18.16 8.97 3.30
C HIS A 91 -18.97 8.29 2.18
N GLU A 92 -18.60 8.49 0.92
CA GLU A 92 -19.24 7.79 -0.21
C GLU A 92 -19.13 6.27 -0.04
N ALA A 93 -17.96 5.78 0.34
CA ALA A 93 -17.72 4.34 0.51
C ALA A 93 -18.55 3.73 1.66
N ILE A 94 -18.57 4.35 2.84
CA ILE A 94 -19.34 3.84 3.99
C ILE A 94 -20.85 3.97 3.77
N SER A 95 -21.31 4.96 3.01
CA SER A 95 -22.72 5.10 2.62
C SER A 95 -23.16 4.00 1.66
N ALA A 96 -22.25 3.53 0.78
CA ALA A 96 -22.52 2.41 -0.12
C ALA A 96 -22.49 1.04 0.60
N SER A 97 -21.66 0.91 1.63
CA SER A 97 -21.57 -0.29 2.49
C SER A 97 -20.85 0.08 3.80
N PRO A 98 -21.48 -0.07 4.97
CA PRO A 98 -20.85 0.24 6.26
C PRO A 98 -19.56 -0.52 6.52
N GLN A 99 -19.39 -1.72 5.96
CA GLN A 99 -18.18 -2.53 6.09
C GLN A 99 -16.94 -1.87 5.45
N ASN A 100 -17.13 -0.89 4.56
CA ASN A 100 -16.03 -0.11 3.98
C ASN A 100 -15.26 0.73 5.02
N ILE A 101 -15.73 0.82 6.26
CA ILE A 101 -14.96 1.37 7.39
C ILE A 101 -13.60 0.64 7.55
N ALA A 102 -13.51 -0.62 7.17
CA ALA A 102 -12.27 -1.41 7.24
C ALA A 102 -11.14 -0.86 6.34
N ASN A 103 -11.46 0.00 5.38
CA ASN A 103 -10.47 0.61 4.48
C ASN A 103 -9.88 1.92 5.04
N CYS A 104 -10.47 2.54 6.05
CA CYS A 104 -9.98 3.79 6.65
C CYS A 104 -9.40 3.50 8.04
N PRO A 105 -8.19 4.00 8.35
CA PRO A 105 -7.35 4.89 7.52
C PRO A 105 -6.67 4.18 6.35
N TYR A 106 -6.48 4.93 5.23
CA TYR A 106 -5.66 4.45 4.12
C TYR A 106 -4.21 4.42 4.56
N VAL A 107 -3.48 3.38 4.13
CA VAL A 107 -2.08 3.19 4.51
C VAL A 107 -1.21 3.28 3.27
N LEU A 108 -0.34 4.26 3.25
CA LEU A 108 0.76 4.37 2.29
C LEU A 108 2.07 4.07 3.00
N TYR A 109 3.05 3.60 2.27
CA TYR A 109 4.36 3.28 2.81
C TYR A 109 5.48 3.69 1.87
N VAL A 110 6.65 3.90 2.45
CA VAL A 110 7.89 4.15 1.74
C VAL A 110 9.01 3.39 2.43
N TYR A 111 9.87 2.72 1.66
CA TYR A 111 11.01 2.02 2.23
C TYR A 111 12.20 1.94 1.28
N GLU A 112 13.38 1.72 1.86
CA GLU A 112 14.63 1.38 1.20
C GLU A 112 15.15 0.07 1.79
N LEU A 113 15.50 -0.88 0.92
CA LEU A 113 16.12 -2.13 1.36
C LEU A 113 17.62 -1.95 1.58
N GLY A 114 18.17 -2.61 2.60
CA GLY A 114 19.61 -2.64 2.83
C GLY A 114 20.39 -3.33 1.68
N SER A 115 19.73 -4.23 0.96
CA SER A 115 20.29 -4.94 -0.21
C SER A 115 20.27 -4.14 -1.51
N GLU A 116 19.46 -3.07 -1.59
CA GLU A 116 19.22 -2.27 -2.80
C GLU A 116 19.35 -0.76 -2.53
N PRO A 117 20.56 -0.27 -2.14
CA PRO A 117 20.74 1.14 -1.80
C PRO A 117 20.37 2.08 -2.94
N GLY A 118 19.61 3.14 -2.62
CA GLY A 118 19.17 4.14 -3.58
C GLY A 118 17.99 3.71 -4.44
N VAL A 119 17.38 2.55 -4.20
CA VAL A 119 16.09 2.15 -4.76
C VAL A 119 15.02 2.33 -3.69
N ILE A 120 14.14 3.29 -3.92
CA ILE A 120 13.08 3.63 -2.97
C ILE A 120 11.75 3.08 -3.48
N HIS A 121 11.09 2.34 -2.63
CA HIS A 121 9.78 1.75 -2.87
C HIS A 121 8.70 2.61 -2.24
N VAL A 122 7.66 2.93 -2.99
CA VAL A 122 6.51 3.71 -2.53
C VAL A 122 5.24 2.97 -2.91
N GLY A 123 4.39 2.73 -1.94
CA GLY A 123 3.18 1.95 -2.20
C GLY A 123 2.04 2.25 -1.25
N TYR A 124 0.94 1.53 -1.47
CA TYR A 124 -0.23 1.58 -0.61
C TYR A 124 -0.86 0.20 -0.43
N ARG A 125 -1.53 0.01 0.69
CA ARG A 125 -2.40 -1.14 0.91
C ARG A 125 -3.66 -0.97 0.07
N LYS A 126 -3.96 -1.95 -0.79
CA LYS A 126 -5.17 -1.91 -1.62
C LYS A 126 -6.43 -1.95 -0.73
N PRO A 127 -7.37 -1.03 -0.92
CA PRO A 127 -8.66 -1.11 -0.27
C PRO A 127 -9.47 -2.27 -0.85
N VAL A 128 -10.29 -2.89 0.00
CA VAL A 128 -11.13 -4.03 -0.40
C VAL A 128 -12.58 -3.60 -0.50
N ALA A 129 -13.21 -3.82 -1.64
CA ALA A 129 -14.62 -3.50 -1.84
C ALA A 129 -15.54 -4.59 -1.28
N GLY A 130 -16.66 -4.16 -0.69
CA GLY A 130 -17.78 -5.05 -0.41
C GLY A 130 -18.46 -5.55 -1.69
N PRO A 131 -19.42 -6.48 -1.58
CA PRO A 131 -20.03 -7.16 -2.73
C PRO A 131 -20.95 -6.28 -3.58
N SER A 132 -21.41 -5.14 -3.05
CA SER A 132 -22.32 -4.25 -3.78
C SER A 132 -21.62 -3.50 -4.91
N LYS A 133 -22.37 -3.15 -5.97
CA LYS A 133 -21.84 -2.33 -7.07
C LYS A 133 -21.36 -0.97 -6.56
N GLY A 134 -22.14 -0.31 -5.69
CA GLY A 134 -21.79 0.99 -5.13
C GLY A 134 -20.51 0.94 -4.30
N SER A 135 -20.27 -0.15 -3.54
CA SER A 135 -19.03 -0.34 -2.80
C SER A 135 -17.83 -0.45 -3.74
N ARG A 136 -17.94 -1.24 -4.80
CA ARG A 136 -16.86 -1.38 -5.80
C ARG A 136 -16.53 -0.05 -6.49
N GLU A 137 -17.53 0.73 -6.87
CA GLU A 137 -17.34 2.04 -7.50
C GLU A 137 -16.67 3.04 -6.56
N ALA A 138 -17.11 3.09 -5.30
CA ALA A 138 -16.53 3.98 -4.30
C ALA A 138 -15.06 3.58 -3.98
N VAL A 139 -14.80 2.31 -3.78
CA VAL A 139 -13.44 1.81 -3.49
C VAL A 139 -12.51 2.01 -4.69
N SER A 140 -12.99 1.87 -5.92
CA SER A 140 -12.18 2.15 -7.12
C SER A 140 -11.73 3.63 -7.19
N LYS A 141 -12.55 4.57 -6.74
CA LYS A 141 -12.16 5.99 -6.66
C LYS A 141 -11.06 6.21 -5.60
N ILE A 142 -11.16 5.52 -4.46
CA ILE A 142 -10.14 5.57 -3.42
C ILE A 142 -8.83 5.00 -3.97
N GLU A 143 -8.86 3.84 -4.62
CA GLU A 143 -7.67 3.22 -5.20
C GLU A 143 -7.02 4.11 -6.27
N ALA A 144 -7.81 4.78 -7.11
CA ALA A 144 -7.31 5.75 -8.07
C ALA A 144 -6.55 6.90 -7.40
N LEU A 145 -7.13 7.49 -6.32
CA LEU A 145 -6.48 8.52 -5.53
C LEU A 145 -5.13 8.05 -4.96
N LEU A 146 -5.10 6.87 -4.34
CA LEU A 146 -3.88 6.31 -3.76
C LEU A 146 -2.81 6.07 -4.83
N GLY A 147 -3.22 5.57 -6.00
CA GLY A 147 -2.34 5.37 -7.14
C GLY A 147 -1.74 6.67 -7.70
N GLU A 148 -2.51 7.77 -7.71
CA GLU A 148 -2.00 9.09 -8.09
C GLU A 148 -0.98 9.62 -7.08
N ILE A 149 -1.25 9.47 -5.79
CA ILE A 149 -0.34 9.93 -4.73
C ILE A 149 1.03 9.24 -4.82
N ILE A 150 1.07 7.91 -4.95
CA ILE A 150 2.36 7.19 -5.03
C ILE A 150 3.11 7.49 -6.32
N LYS A 151 2.41 7.71 -7.44
CA LYS A 151 3.04 8.09 -8.71
C LYS A 151 3.66 9.49 -8.64
N GLU A 152 3.00 10.45 -7.99
CA GLU A 152 3.53 11.79 -7.77
C GLU A 152 4.79 11.75 -6.88
N ALA A 153 4.75 11.00 -5.79
CA ALA A 153 5.90 10.84 -4.90
C ALA A 153 7.11 10.14 -5.55
N ALA A 154 6.86 9.38 -6.62
CA ALA A 154 7.90 8.65 -7.36
C ALA A 154 8.38 9.38 -8.63
N GLN A 155 8.01 10.64 -8.85
CA GLN A 155 8.57 11.48 -9.93
C GLN A 155 9.89 12.09 -9.50
#